data_bcfcc20f04356bc4b40096d215c1f0f2
#
_entry.id   bcfcc20f04356bc4b40096d215c1f0f2
#
_cell.length_a   1.000
_cell.length_b   1.000
_cell.length_c   1.000
_cell.angle_alpha   90.00
_cell.angle_beta   90.00
_cell.angle_gamma   90.00
#
_symmetry.space_group_name_H-M   'P 1'
#
loop_
_entity.id
_entity.type
_entity.pdbx_description
1 polymer ?
#
loop_
_entity_poly.entity_id
_entity_poly.type
_entity_poly.pdbx_seq_one_letter_code
_entity_poly.pdbx_strand_id
1 'polypeptide(L)'
;MNQNSIQVKAEPRVLFVDMNSFFARCEQQVNYWLRNRPVGVCVYTGKYGCVISLSTEAKELGIKAGTRLNDVMAMCPDFIPVESNPARYKDFHKKIIGILREHCQDVVPKSIDEAIINLTNYDHSDPLTIAKQIKREILERVGDWLECSVGIAPNAFLAKLASVRGK
;
A
#
# COMPACT_ATOMS: atom_id res chain seq x y z
N MET A 1 34.31 15.52 34.80
CA MET A 1 33.84 15.92 33.44
C MET A 1 32.60 15.09 33.12
N ASN A 2 31.41 15.63 33.42
CA ASN A 2 30.14 14.95 33.10
C ASN A 2 29.81 15.16 31.64
N GLN A 3 29.97 14.12 30.82
CA GLN A 3 29.39 14.09 29.50
C GLN A 3 27.92 13.70 29.64
N ASN A 4 27.05 14.68 29.87
CA ASN A 4 25.63 14.55 29.63
C ASN A 4 25.43 14.56 28.09
N SER A 5 25.55 13.42 27.46
CA SER A 5 25.02 13.22 26.10
C SER A 5 23.50 13.31 26.18
N ILE A 6 22.95 14.47 25.82
CA ILE A 6 21.52 14.64 25.57
C ILE A 6 21.18 13.76 24.37
N GLN A 7 20.76 12.53 24.61
CA GLN A 7 20.10 11.73 23.58
C GLN A 7 18.74 12.38 23.32
N VAL A 8 18.67 13.28 22.36
CA VAL A 8 17.40 13.75 21.80
C VAL A 8 16.78 12.55 21.11
N LYS A 9 15.93 11.84 21.80
CA LYS A 9 15.14 10.76 21.25
C LYS A 9 14.12 11.41 20.32
N ALA A 10 14.41 11.44 19.02
CA ALA A 10 13.50 12.00 18.02
C ALA A 10 12.17 11.24 18.09
N GLU A 11 11.09 11.95 18.39
CA GLU A 11 9.76 11.36 18.47
C GLU A 11 9.31 10.81 17.10
N PRO A 12 8.62 9.68 17.06
CA PRO A 12 8.14 9.08 15.82
C PRO A 12 6.90 9.83 15.31
N ARG A 13 7.11 10.87 14.52
CA ARG A 13 6.06 11.75 13.99
C ARG A 13 5.89 11.70 12.46
N VAL A 14 6.55 10.74 11.81
CA VAL A 14 6.40 10.52 10.37
C VAL A 14 5.70 9.19 10.14
N LEU A 15 4.59 9.20 9.39
CA LEU A 15 3.90 8.01 8.94
C LEU A 15 4.23 7.75 7.47
N PHE A 16 4.48 6.48 7.15
CA PHE A 16 4.58 6.01 5.78
C PHE A 16 3.43 5.05 5.51
N VAL A 17 2.51 5.46 4.63
CA VAL A 17 1.35 4.67 4.21
C VAL A 17 1.69 3.95 2.91
N ASP A 18 1.49 2.65 2.87
CA ASP A 18 1.81 1.77 1.72
C ASP A 18 0.62 0.83 1.49
N MET A 19 -0.03 0.94 0.33
CA MET A 19 -1.19 0.11 -0.01
C MET A 19 -0.75 -1.31 -0.37
N ASN A 20 -1.37 -2.30 0.25
CA ASN A 20 -1.01 -3.71 0.05
C ASN A 20 -1.51 -4.20 -1.32
N SER A 21 -0.61 -4.74 -2.17
CA SER A 21 -0.99 -5.31 -3.48
C SER A 21 -1.90 -4.39 -4.32
N PHE A 22 -1.64 -3.10 -4.34
CA PHE A 22 -2.57 -2.03 -4.71
C PHE A 22 -3.37 -2.32 -5.98
N PHE A 23 -2.73 -2.55 -7.12
CA PHE A 23 -3.46 -2.76 -8.37
C PHE A 23 -4.35 -4.01 -8.33
N ALA A 24 -3.84 -5.12 -7.80
CA ALA A 24 -4.63 -6.34 -7.68
C ALA A 24 -5.81 -6.15 -6.72
N ARG A 25 -5.61 -5.47 -5.60
CA ARG A 25 -6.70 -5.13 -4.65
C ARG A 25 -7.72 -4.18 -5.26
N CYS A 26 -7.32 -3.22 -6.10
CA CYS A 26 -8.26 -2.37 -6.84
C CYS A 26 -9.14 -3.20 -7.78
N GLU A 27 -8.58 -4.21 -8.47
CA GLU A 27 -9.35 -5.10 -9.33
C GLU A 27 -10.30 -5.99 -8.50
N GLN A 28 -9.84 -6.56 -7.40
CA GLN A 28 -10.67 -7.35 -6.47
C GLN A 28 -11.75 -6.50 -5.79
N GLN A 29 -11.52 -5.19 -5.60
CA GLN A 29 -12.51 -4.26 -5.05
C GLN A 29 -13.68 -4.05 -6.00
N VAL A 30 -13.43 -3.89 -7.28
CA VAL A 30 -14.50 -3.64 -8.28
C VAL A 30 -15.13 -4.91 -8.83
N ASN A 31 -14.45 -6.03 -8.75
CA ASN A 31 -14.95 -7.31 -9.21
C ASN A 31 -14.87 -8.36 -8.08
N TYR A 32 -16.02 -8.57 -7.45
CA TYR A 32 -16.17 -9.51 -6.34
C TYR A 32 -15.68 -10.93 -6.68
N TRP A 33 -15.84 -11.39 -7.93
CA TRP A 33 -15.42 -12.72 -8.38
C TRP A 33 -13.90 -12.94 -8.38
N LEU A 34 -13.12 -11.88 -8.26
CA LEU A 34 -11.65 -11.94 -8.16
C LEU A 34 -11.18 -12.10 -6.70
N ARG A 35 -12.05 -11.91 -5.72
CA ARG A 35 -11.70 -11.99 -4.29
C ARG A 35 -11.36 -13.42 -3.90
N ASN A 36 -10.38 -13.58 -3.01
CA ASN A 36 -9.87 -14.87 -2.54
C ASN A 36 -9.33 -15.78 -3.66
N ARG A 37 -8.88 -15.19 -4.77
CA ARG A 37 -8.34 -15.93 -5.91
C ARG A 37 -6.94 -15.42 -6.29
N PRO A 38 -6.08 -16.28 -6.86
CA PRO A 38 -4.77 -15.86 -7.34
C PRO A 38 -4.92 -14.97 -8.59
N VAL A 39 -4.89 -13.66 -8.37
CA VAL A 39 -5.05 -12.64 -9.40
C VAL A 39 -3.73 -11.93 -9.65
N GLY A 40 -3.42 -11.63 -10.90
CA GLY A 40 -2.31 -10.77 -11.26
C GLY A 40 -2.68 -9.74 -12.30
N VAL A 41 -2.28 -8.50 -12.04
CA VAL A 41 -2.44 -7.40 -12.99
C VAL A 41 -1.27 -7.40 -13.95
N CYS A 42 -1.57 -7.36 -15.25
CA CYS A 42 -0.61 -7.33 -16.34
C CYS A 42 -0.77 -6.05 -17.15
N VAL A 43 0.29 -5.57 -17.79
CA VAL A 43 0.19 -4.44 -18.74
C VAL A 43 -0.73 -4.83 -19.90
N TYR A 44 -0.60 -6.07 -20.36
CA TYR A 44 -1.51 -6.73 -21.30
C TYR A 44 -1.52 -8.24 -21.03
N THR A 45 -2.58 -8.94 -21.42
CA THR A 45 -2.81 -10.36 -21.10
C THR A 45 -2.40 -11.32 -22.23
N GLY A 46 -1.63 -10.85 -23.21
CA GLY A 46 -1.12 -11.67 -24.30
C GLY A 46 0.11 -12.51 -23.92
N LYS A 47 0.57 -13.34 -24.86
CA LYS A 47 1.67 -14.32 -24.70
C LYS A 47 2.94 -13.77 -24.04
N TYR A 48 3.27 -12.51 -24.26
CA TYR A 48 4.46 -11.85 -23.73
C TYR A 48 4.15 -10.92 -22.54
N GLY A 49 2.94 -11.03 -21.97
CA GLY A 49 2.52 -10.27 -20.80
C GLY A 49 3.42 -10.53 -19.62
N CYS A 50 3.55 -9.52 -18.76
CA CYS A 50 4.31 -9.58 -17.52
C CYS A 50 3.41 -9.13 -16.37
N VAL A 51 3.47 -9.85 -15.26
CA VAL A 51 2.69 -9.51 -14.06
C VAL A 51 3.36 -8.37 -13.33
N ILE A 52 2.65 -7.26 -13.15
CA ILE A 52 3.14 -6.05 -12.46
C ILE A 52 2.64 -5.92 -11.02
N SER A 53 1.52 -6.55 -10.68
CA SER A 53 0.99 -6.59 -9.31
C SER A 53 0.27 -7.91 -9.07
N LEU A 54 0.34 -8.41 -7.87
CA LEU A 54 -0.20 -9.71 -7.46
C LEU A 54 -1.12 -9.56 -6.27
N SER A 55 -2.21 -10.32 -6.26
CA SER A 55 -3.03 -10.51 -5.05
C SER A 55 -2.24 -11.23 -3.96
N THR A 56 -2.72 -11.20 -2.72
CA THR A 56 -2.10 -11.92 -1.60
C THR A 56 -2.04 -13.41 -1.89
N GLU A 57 -3.13 -13.97 -2.40
CA GLU A 57 -3.28 -15.37 -2.75
C GLU A 57 -2.26 -15.81 -3.82
N ALA A 58 -2.00 -14.96 -4.82
CA ALA A 58 -0.98 -15.24 -5.83
C ALA A 58 0.45 -15.17 -5.26
N LYS A 59 0.72 -14.27 -4.32
CA LYS A 59 2.01 -14.17 -3.63
C LYS A 59 2.26 -15.39 -2.73
N GLU A 60 1.24 -15.89 -2.04
CA GLU A 60 1.32 -17.10 -1.20
C GLU A 60 1.67 -18.35 -2.01
N LEU A 61 1.30 -18.41 -3.29
CA LEU A 61 1.72 -19.46 -4.23
C LEU A 61 3.17 -19.27 -4.74
N GLY A 62 3.90 -18.27 -4.23
CA GLY A 62 5.29 -18.01 -4.61
C GLY A 62 5.47 -17.26 -5.92
N ILE A 63 4.41 -16.77 -6.54
CA ILE A 63 4.48 -15.97 -7.77
C ILE A 63 5.08 -14.60 -7.45
N LYS A 64 5.98 -14.11 -8.31
CA LYS A 64 6.68 -12.83 -8.13
C LYS A 64 6.28 -11.83 -9.22
N ALA A 65 6.19 -10.55 -8.86
CA ALA A 65 6.06 -9.48 -9.85
C ALA A 65 7.27 -9.50 -10.79
N GLY A 66 7.04 -9.19 -12.06
CA GLY A 66 8.03 -9.33 -13.12
C GLY A 66 8.04 -10.69 -13.81
N THR A 67 7.34 -11.71 -13.28
CA THR A 67 7.24 -13.02 -13.93
C THR A 67 6.39 -12.92 -15.21
N ARG A 68 6.82 -13.64 -16.26
CA ARG A 68 6.07 -13.71 -17.52
C ARG A 68 4.75 -14.44 -17.31
N LEU A 69 3.69 -13.98 -17.93
CA LEU A 69 2.35 -14.55 -17.77
C LEU A 69 2.31 -16.04 -18.13
N ASN A 70 2.99 -16.47 -19.20
CA ASN A 70 3.05 -17.89 -19.56
C ASN A 70 3.68 -18.76 -18.48
N ASP A 71 4.72 -18.27 -17.81
CA ASP A 71 5.38 -19.02 -16.75
C ASP A 71 4.47 -19.12 -15.52
N VAL A 72 3.76 -18.03 -15.20
CA VAL A 72 2.76 -18.03 -14.11
C VAL A 72 1.63 -19.00 -14.40
N MET A 73 1.07 -19.00 -15.61
CA MET A 73 0.00 -19.92 -16.02
C MET A 73 0.44 -21.39 -15.98
N ALA A 74 1.71 -21.67 -16.29
CA ALA A 74 2.27 -23.01 -16.16
C ALA A 74 2.43 -23.46 -14.69
N MET A 75 2.74 -22.52 -13.78
CA MET A 75 2.87 -22.79 -12.34
C MET A 75 1.51 -22.90 -11.63
N CYS A 76 0.55 -22.10 -12.03
CA CYS A 76 -0.77 -21.96 -11.43
C CYS A 76 -1.84 -21.86 -12.52
N PRO A 77 -2.45 -22.99 -12.94
CA PRO A 77 -3.51 -22.98 -13.96
C PRO A 77 -4.74 -22.17 -13.58
N ASP A 78 -5.02 -22.01 -12.28
CA ASP A 78 -6.15 -21.23 -11.76
C ASP A 78 -5.85 -19.74 -11.62
N PHE A 79 -4.66 -19.28 -12.03
CA PHE A 79 -4.28 -17.88 -11.99
C PHE A 79 -5.12 -17.05 -12.95
N ILE A 80 -5.60 -15.91 -12.46
CA ILE A 80 -6.44 -15.00 -13.24
C ILE A 80 -5.63 -13.76 -13.63
N PRO A 81 -5.21 -13.65 -14.89
CA PRO A 81 -4.61 -12.42 -15.39
C PRO A 81 -5.68 -11.37 -15.66
N VAL A 82 -5.43 -10.15 -15.19
CA VAL A 82 -6.28 -8.98 -15.43
C VAL A 82 -5.44 -7.91 -16.10
N GLU A 83 -5.99 -7.29 -17.14
CA GLU A 83 -5.33 -6.17 -17.79
C GLU A 83 -5.39 -4.92 -16.91
N SER A 84 -4.28 -4.16 -16.84
CA SER A 84 -4.16 -2.99 -15.99
C SER A 84 -5.12 -1.87 -16.41
N ASN A 85 -5.72 -1.19 -15.42
CA ASN A 85 -6.58 -0.03 -15.63
C ASN A 85 -6.03 1.20 -14.89
N PRO A 86 -5.11 1.97 -15.49
CA PRO A 86 -4.48 3.12 -14.84
C PRO A 86 -5.46 4.22 -14.41
N ALA A 87 -6.58 4.39 -15.12
CA ALA A 87 -7.59 5.39 -14.76
C ALA A 87 -8.27 5.01 -13.44
N ARG A 88 -8.60 3.72 -13.25
CA ARG A 88 -9.15 3.17 -12.01
C ARG A 88 -8.20 3.36 -10.83
N TYR A 89 -6.92 3.05 -11.02
CA TYR A 89 -5.92 3.17 -9.93
C TYR A 89 -5.71 4.63 -9.52
N LYS A 90 -5.72 5.57 -10.48
CA LYS A 90 -5.68 7.01 -10.19
C LYS A 90 -6.91 7.48 -9.41
N ASP A 91 -8.10 6.95 -9.69
CA ASP A 91 -9.31 7.28 -8.95
C ASP A 91 -9.23 6.81 -7.49
N PHE A 92 -8.83 5.56 -7.25
CA PHE A 92 -8.59 5.06 -5.90
C PHE A 92 -7.51 5.84 -5.17
N HIS A 93 -6.38 6.13 -5.83
CA HIS A 93 -5.32 6.96 -5.27
C HIS A 93 -5.85 8.34 -4.80
N LYS A 94 -6.64 9.03 -5.64
CA LYS A 94 -7.21 10.35 -5.27
C LYS A 94 -8.08 10.26 -4.01
N LYS A 95 -8.92 9.24 -3.90
CA LYS A 95 -9.78 9.02 -2.72
C LYS A 95 -8.94 8.77 -1.47
N ILE A 96 -7.91 7.93 -1.57
CA ILE A 96 -6.98 7.64 -0.47
C ILE A 96 -6.26 8.91 -0.04
N ILE A 97 -5.64 9.66 -0.97
CA ILE A 97 -4.95 10.91 -0.64
C ILE A 97 -5.92 11.94 -0.02
N GLY A 98 -7.17 11.98 -0.46
CA GLY A 98 -8.22 12.79 0.17
C GLY A 98 -8.36 12.48 1.66
N ILE A 99 -8.50 11.21 2.02
CA ILE A 99 -8.58 10.76 3.43
C ILE A 99 -7.32 11.17 4.20
N LEU A 100 -6.13 10.92 3.66
CA LEU A 100 -4.89 11.27 4.36
C LEU A 100 -4.82 12.76 4.67
N ARG A 101 -5.29 13.62 3.76
CA ARG A 101 -5.30 15.09 3.94
C ARG A 101 -6.35 15.59 4.93
N GLU A 102 -7.37 14.82 5.25
CA GLU A 102 -8.31 15.13 6.32
C GLU A 102 -7.64 15.04 7.71
N HIS A 103 -6.65 14.15 7.86
CA HIS A 103 -5.89 13.98 9.10
C HIS A 103 -4.71 14.95 9.22
N CYS A 104 -4.09 15.31 8.10
CA CYS A 104 -2.90 16.17 8.09
C CYS A 104 -2.74 16.85 6.73
N GLN A 105 -2.42 18.16 6.73
CA GLN A 105 -2.16 18.90 5.47
C GLN A 105 -0.80 18.55 4.86
N ASP A 106 0.18 18.16 5.68
CA ASP A 106 1.52 17.78 5.21
C ASP A 106 1.56 16.31 4.74
N VAL A 107 0.94 16.08 3.57
CA VAL A 107 0.88 14.76 2.90
C VAL A 107 1.62 14.85 1.58
N VAL A 108 2.64 14.01 1.43
CA VAL A 108 3.47 13.90 0.22
C VAL A 108 3.28 12.53 -0.42
N PRO A 109 2.51 12.41 -1.53
CA PRO A 109 2.47 11.19 -2.33
C PRO A 109 3.85 10.88 -2.90
N LYS A 110 4.31 9.64 -2.74
CA LYS A 110 5.61 9.16 -3.25
C LYS A 110 5.46 8.33 -4.52
N SER A 111 4.36 7.59 -4.60
CA SER A 111 3.95 6.81 -5.76
C SER A 111 2.42 6.77 -5.83
N ILE A 112 1.87 5.94 -6.69
CA ILE A 112 0.42 5.73 -6.80
C ILE A 112 -0.18 4.99 -5.60
N ASP A 113 0.66 4.29 -4.85
CA ASP A 113 0.29 3.44 -3.71
C ASP A 113 1.03 3.79 -2.41
N GLU A 114 1.92 4.80 -2.43
CA GLU A 114 2.70 5.21 -1.27
C GLU A 114 2.55 6.71 -0.97
N ALA A 115 2.43 7.05 0.31
CA ALA A 115 2.42 8.45 0.77
C ALA A 115 3.12 8.60 2.13
N ILE A 116 3.67 9.79 2.37
CA ILE A 116 4.23 10.21 3.65
C ILE A 116 3.28 11.23 4.27
N ILE A 117 3.05 11.10 5.58
CA ILE A 117 2.36 12.08 6.41
C ILE A 117 3.35 12.57 7.46
N ASN A 118 3.54 13.87 7.56
CA ASN A 118 4.42 14.48 8.54
C ASN A 118 3.61 15.17 9.64
N LEU A 119 3.64 14.62 10.84
CA LEU A 119 2.93 15.12 12.01
C LEU A 119 3.81 15.99 12.93
N THR A 120 4.99 16.42 12.49
CA THR A 120 5.93 17.17 13.33
C THR A 120 5.33 18.47 13.90
N ASN A 121 4.45 19.12 13.13
CA ASN A 121 3.79 20.37 13.52
C ASN A 121 2.38 20.15 14.11
N TYR A 122 2.03 18.91 14.48
CA TYR A 122 0.72 18.53 15.02
C TYR A 122 0.85 17.99 16.44
N ASP A 123 1.10 18.89 17.41
CA ASP A 123 1.52 18.57 18.80
C ASP A 123 0.55 17.70 19.62
N HIS A 124 -0.73 17.68 19.27
CA HIS A 124 -1.76 16.96 20.03
C HIS A 124 -2.20 15.64 19.35
N SER A 125 -1.56 15.22 18.28
CA SER A 125 -1.95 14.05 17.54
C SER A 125 -1.10 12.84 17.93
N ASP A 126 -1.72 11.77 18.41
CA ASP A 126 -1.04 10.48 18.58
C ASP A 126 -0.90 9.78 17.22
N PRO A 127 0.32 9.56 16.71
CA PRO A 127 0.56 8.95 15.40
C PRO A 127 -0.06 7.56 15.26
N LEU A 128 -0.12 6.77 16.34
CA LEU A 128 -0.71 5.43 16.32
C LEU A 128 -2.22 5.49 16.14
N THR A 129 -2.88 6.42 16.81
CA THR A 129 -4.32 6.65 16.67
C THR A 129 -4.66 7.09 15.25
N ILE A 130 -3.91 8.03 14.67
CA ILE A 130 -4.09 8.47 13.29
C ILE A 130 -3.89 7.30 12.32
N ALA A 131 -2.85 6.50 12.48
CA ALA A 131 -2.60 5.34 11.63
C ALA A 131 -3.78 4.34 11.65
N LYS A 132 -4.35 4.07 12.83
CA LYS A 132 -5.53 3.20 12.97
C LYS A 132 -6.77 3.79 12.31
N GLN A 133 -7.00 5.09 12.46
CA GLN A 133 -8.12 5.79 11.83
C GLN A 133 -8.01 5.75 10.31
N ILE A 134 -6.84 6.09 9.75
CA ILE A 134 -6.58 6.02 8.30
C ILE A 134 -6.88 4.62 7.76
N LYS A 135 -6.37 3.56 8.39
CA LYS A 135 -6.63 2.19 7.96
C LYS A 135 -8.12 1.87 7.93
N ARG A 136 -8.84 2.23 8.98
CA ARG A 136 -10.29 2.02 9.06
C ARG A 136 -11.04 2.81 8.00
N GLU A 137 -10.74 4.10 7.83
CA GLU A 137 -11.44 4.97 6.88
C GLU A 137 -11.19 4.59 5.43
N ILE A 138 -10.01 4.09 5.08
CA ILE A 138 -9.75 3.53 3.75
C ILE A 138 -10.68 2.34 3.49
N LEU A 139 -10.83 1.41 4.44
CA LEU A 139 -11.72 0.26 4.32
C LEU A 139 -13.20 0.68 4.21
N GLU A 140 -13.64 1.65 5.03
CA GLU A 140 -15.05 2.06 5.12
C GLU A 140 -15.48 2.96 3.97
N ARG A 141 -14.59 3.87 3.50
CA ARG A 141 -14.95 4.96 2.58
C ARG A 141 -14.44 4.79 1.17
N VAL A 142 -13.36 4.01 0.97
CA VAL A 142 -12.78 3.76 -0.35
C VAL A 142 -13.12 2.37 -0.86
N GLY A 143 -12.98 1.36 -0.01
CA GLY A 143 -13.35 0.00 -0.37
C GLY A 143 -12.86 -1.05 0.65
N ASP A 144 -13.74 -1.97 0.99
CA ASP A 144 -13.57 -3.01 2.01
C ASP A 144 -12.47 -4.05 1.68
N TRP A 145 -11.95 -4.02 0.45
CA TRP A 145 -10.85 -4.88 -0.02
C TRP A 145 -9.50 -4.15 -0.12
N LEU A 146 -9.49 -2.84 0.18
CA LEU A 146 -8.29 -2.00 0.12
C LEU A 146 -7.64 -1.89 1.49
N GLU A 147 -6.52 -2.56 1.67
CA GLU A 147 -5.74 -2.53 2.89
C GLU A 147 -4.43 -1.77 2.71
N CYS A 148 -3.96 -1.15 3.78
CA CYS A 148 -2.63 -0.53 3.80
C CYS A 148 -1.84 -0.92 5.04
N SER A 149 -0.51 -0.87 4.91
CA SER A 149 0.44 -0.89 6.00
C SER A 149 0.87 0.52 6.33
N VAL A 150 0.97 0.84 7.63
CA VAL A 150 1.42 2.16 8.08
C VAL A 150 2.61 1.98 9.00
N GLY A 151 3.76 2.48 8.59
CA GLY A 151 4.95 2.54 9.42
C GLY A 151 5.05 3.91 10.10
N ILE A 152 5.47 3.93 11.36
CA ILE A 152 5.62 5.13 12.19
C ILE A 152 7.06 5.23 12.67
N ALA A 153 7.74 6.34 12.41
CA ALA A 153 9.14 6.53 12.79
C ALA A 153 9.51 8.02 12.85
N PRO A 154 10.71 8.37 13.34
CA PRO A 154 11.18 9.76 13.35
C PRO A 154 11.45 10.36 11.98
N ASN A 155 11.64 9.54 10.94
CA ASN A 155 11.86 10.00 9.57
C ASN A 155 11.24 9.05 8.54
N ALA A 156 11.11 9.52 7.31
CA ALA A 156 10.44 8.79 6.23
C ALA A 156 11.11 7.46 5.86
N PHE A 157 12.44 7.38 5.92
CA PHE A 157 13.18 6.16 5.62
C PHE A 157 12.86 5.04 6.62
N LEU A 158 12.94 5.34 7.91
CA LEU A 158 12.61 4.39 8.97
C LEU A 158 11.12 4.05 9.00
N ALA A 159 10.24 5.02 8.70
CA ALA A 159 8.82 4.77 8.58
C ALA A 159 8.50 3.82 7.42
N LYS A 160 9.19 3.96 6.28
CA LYS A 160 9.08 2.99 5.17
C LYS A 160 9.53 1.59 5.59
N LEU A 161 10.66 1.45 6.26
CA LEU A 161 11.11 0.15 6.77
C LEU A 161 10.11 -0.48 7.75
N ALA A 162 9.51 0.33 8.62
CA ALA A 162 8.50 -0.12 9.56
C ALA A 162 7.22 -0.60 8.84
N SER A 163 6.78 0.07 7.76
CA SER A 163 5.59 -0.32 6.98
C SER A 163 5.75 -1.68 6.30
N VAL A 164 6.97 -2.05 5.90
CA VAL A 164 7.26 -3.34 5.24
C VAL A 164 7.24 -4.50 6.24
N ARG A 165 7.66 -4.29 7.50
CA ARG A 165 7.68 -5.34 8.55
C ARG A 165 6.30 -5.72 9.08
N GLY A 166 5.29 -4.91 8.81
CA GLY A 166 3.90 -5.15 9.21
C GLY A 166 3.04 -5.84 8.15
N LYS A 167 3.67 -6.32 7.07
CA LYS A 167 3.00 -7.05 5.98
C LYS A 167 3.04 -8.55 6.18
#